data_f11b06e388f198c57216d194691f1c10
#
_entry.id   f11b06e388f198c57216d194691f1c10
#
_cell.length_a   1.000
_cell.length_b   1.000
_cell.length_c   1.000
_cell.angle_alpha   90.00
_cell.angle_beta   90.00
_cell.angle_gamma   90.00
#
_symmetry.space_group_name_H-M   'P 1'
#
loop_
_entity.id
_entity.type
_entity.pdbx_description
1 polymer ?
#
loop_
_entity_poly.entity_id
_entity_poly.type
_entity_poly.pdbx_seq_one_letter_code
_entity_poly.pdbx_strand_id
1 'polypeptide(L)'
;MSITLSDASLKTYRQLLPASLAIMKKAEKYFTDEGANLNDLAEMRLIEDMAPLTFQVFSVVHHSVGAIDALKTGEFAPPKMPENLSFNDLIDMLENAEEKLKHFSDEDINSLSGKEVMFRMGQIEWAFTAEDFILSFSLPNFYFHVTTLYDLFRVCLLYT
;
A
#
# COMPACT_ATOMS: atom_id res chain seq x y z
N MET A 1 4.97 5.29 28.28
CA MET A 1 5.59 5.14 26.94
C MET A 1 4.52 5.63 25.96
N SER A 2 4.80 6.69 25.22
CA SER A 2 3.87 7.21 24.19
C SER A 2 4.24 6.62 22.83
N ILE A 3 3.25 6.27 22.03
CA ILE A 3 3.45 5.85 20.63
C ILE A 3 3.76 7.12 19.83
N THR A 4 4.84 7.10 19.06
CA THR A 4 5.20 8.21 18.18
C THR A 4 4.53 8.07 16.81
N LEU A 5 4.52 9.14 16.00
CA LEU A 5 4.00 9.11 14.64
C LEU A 5 4.77 8.09 13.77
N SER A 6 6.09 8.00 13.94
CA SER A 6 6.92 6.98 13.27
C SER A 6 6.57 5.56 13.72
N ASP A 7 6.35 5.33 15.03
CA ASP A 7 5.92 4.02 15.53
C ASP A 7 4.61 3.56 14.90
N ALA A 8 3.66 4.47 14.74
CA ALA A 8 2.35 4.17 14.15
C ALA A 8 2.41 3.98 12.63
N SER A 9 3.28 4.67 11.92
CA SER A 9 3.31 4.70 10.45
C SER A 9 4.49 3.91 9.86
N LEU A 10 5.69 4.50 9.91
CA LEU A 10 6.88 4.01 9.21
C LEU A 10 7.26 2.57 9.59
N LYS A 11 7.18 2.23 10.89
CA LYS A 11 7.49 0.87 11.36
C LYS A 11 6.51 -0.17 10.82
N THR A 12 5.22 0.17 10.78
CA THR A 12 4.18 -0.70 10.20
C THR A 12 4.40 -0.89 8.70
N TYR A 13 4.67 0.18 7.98
CA TYR A 13 4.90 0.10 6.53
C TYR A 13 6.16 -0.72 6.21
N ARG A 14 7.25 -0.51 6.94
CA ARG A 14 8.51 -1.29 6.80
C ARG A 14 8.36 -2.77 7.16
N GLN A 15 7.38 -3.14 7.94
CA GLN A 15 7.08 -4.54 8.24
C GLN A 15 6.23 -5.20 7.15
N LEU A 16 5.16 -4.57 6.71
CA LEU A 16 4.15 -5.21 5.87
C LEU A 16 4.39 -5.06 4.38
N LEU A 17 5.07 -4.00 3.95
CA LEU A 17 5.35 -3.79 2.52
C LEU A 17 6.33 -4.85 1.98
N PRO A 18 7.47 -5.18 2.65
CA PRO A 18 8.31 -6.31 2.26
C PRO A 18 7.58 -7.66 2.31
N ALA A 19 6.65 -7.85 3.25
CA ALA A 19 5.84 -9.05 3.31
C ALA A 19 4.90 -9.17 2.09
N SER A 20 4.29 -8.05 1.67
CA SER A 20 3.47 -7.99 0.45
C SER A 20 4.31 -8.29 -0.80
N LEU A 21 5.51 -7.74 -0.90
CA LEU A 21 6.45 -8.03 -1.98
C LEU A 21 6.86 -9.52 -2.02
N ALA A 22 7.14 -10.11 -0.86
CA ALA A 22 7.48 -11.53 -0.77
C ALA A 22 6.34 -12.44 -1.23
N ILE A 23 5.09 -12.07 -0.93
CA ILE A 23 3.89 -12.78 -1.43
C ILE A 23 3.82 -12.69 -2.96
N MET A 24 4.00 -11.50 -3.54
CA MET A 24 3.98 -11.31 -4.99
C MET A 24 5.06 -12.12 -5.70
N LYS A 25 6.31 -12.12 -5.18
CA LYS A 25 7.42 -12.92 -5.74
C LYS A 25 7.18 -14.42 -5.62
N LYS A 26 6.56 -14.87 -4.53
CA LYS A 26 6.18 -16.28 -4.38
C LYS A 26 5.10 -16.66 -5.40
N ALA A 27 4.13 -15.79 -5.62
CA ALA A 27 3.08 -15.99 -6.62
C ALA A 27 3.66 -16.01 -8.04
N GLU A 28 4.54 -15.07 -8.38
CA GLU A 28 5.26 -15.03 -9.65
C GLU A 28 5.93 -16.38 -9.94
N LYS A 29 6.75 -16.87 -9.00
CA LYS A 29 7.44 -18.15 -9.16
C LYS A 29 6.46 -19.31 -9.37
N TYR A 30 5.45 -19.44 -8.50
CA TYR A 30 4.49 -20.53 -8.54
C TYR A 30 3.75 -20.57 -9.88
N PHE A 31 3.16 -19.46 -10.30
CA PHE A 31 2.36 -19.41 -11.52
C PHE A 31 3.22 -19.50 -12.79
N THR A 32 4.48 -19.04 -12.75
CA THR A 32 5.44 -19.27 -13.83
C THR A 32 5.77 -20.76 -13.97
N ASP A 33 6.04 -21.45 -12.87
CA ASP A 33 6.31 -22.90 -12.85
C ASP A 33 5.10 -23.71 -13.37
N GLU A 34 3.86 -23.26 -13.13
CA GLU A 34 2.62 -23.83 -13.65
C GLU A 34 2.30 -23.42 -15.10
N GLY A 35 3.11 -22.57 -15.73
CA GLY A 35 2.92 -22.11 -17.12
C GLY A 35 1.76 -21.13 -17.32
N ALA A 36 1.28 -20.48 -16.24
CA ALA A 36 0.21 -19.50 -16.31
C ALA A 36 0.72 -18.15 -16.87
N ASN A 37 -0.19 -17.40 -17.50
CA ASN A 37 0.09 -16.02 -17.90
C ASN A 37 -0.05 -15.10 -16.68
N LEU A 38 1.06 -14.55 -16.21
CA LEU A 38 1.08 -13.68 -15.04
C LEU A 38 0.19 -12.43 -15.19
N ASN A 39 0.00 -11.92 -16.41
CA ASN A 39 -0.84 -10.74 -16.62
C ASN A 39 -2.32 -11.02 -16.35
N ASP A 40 -2.77 -12.27 -16.45
CA ASP A 40 -4.14 -12.62 -16.07
C ASP A 40 -4.35 -12.49 -14.55
N LEU A 41 -3.29 -12.68 -13.75
CA LEU A 41 -3.34 -12.48 -12.31
C LEU A 41 -3.48 -11.02 -11.91
N ALA A 42 -2.98 -10.08 -12.72
CA ALA A 42 -3.09 -8.65 -12.45
C ALA A 42 -4.56 -8.19 -12.34
N GLU A 43 -5.46 -8.85 -13.10
CA GLU A 43 -6.90 -8.58 -13.09
C GLU A 43 -7.70 -9.47 -12.13
N MET A 44 -7.02 -10.34 -11.37
CA MET A 44 -7.67 -11.25 -10.43
C MET A 44 -8.41 -10.51 -9.33
N ARG A 45 -9.62 -10.99 -8.98
CA ARG A 45 -10.51 -10.42 -7.95
C ARG A 45 -10.96 -11.50 -6.98
N LEU A 46 -11.20 -11.15 -5.72
CA LEU A 46 -11.81 -12.08 -4.76
C LEU A 46 -13.26 -12.40 -5.14
N ILE A 47 -14.02 -11.36 -5.48
CA ILE A 47 -15.38 -11.44 -6.00
C ILE A 47 -15.55 -10.39 -7.09
N GLU A 48 -16.56 -10.56 -7.94
CA GLU A 48 -16.72 -9.81 -9.19
C GLU A 48 -16.78 -8.28 -9.00
N ASP A 49 -17.39 -7.80 -7.93
CA ASP A 49 -17.56 -6.37 -7.63
C ASP A 49 -16.40 -5.75 -6.83
N MET A 50 -15.40 -6.53 -6.43
CA MET A 50 -14.17 -6.00 -5.80
C MET A 50 -13.16 -5.53 -6.84
N ALA A 51 -12.35 -4.56 -6.45
CA ALA A 51 -11.24 -4.08 -7.26
C ALA A 51 -10.13 -5.16 -7.44
N PRO A 52 -9.46 -5.22 -8.60
CA PRO A 52 -8.48 -6.26 -8.94
C PRO A 52 -7.18 -6.16 -8.14
N LEU A 53 -6.30 -7.16 -8.31
CA LEU A 53 -4.96 -7.19 -7.70
C LEU A 53 -4.16 -5.91 -8.01
N THR A 54 -4.24 -5.39 -9.24
CA THR A 54 -3.62 -4.11 -9.62
C THR A 54 -3.99 -2.98 -8.69
N PHE A 55 -5.27 -2.86 -8.35
CA PHE A 55 -5.75 -1.83 -7.43
C PHE A 55 -5.30 -2.08 -5.99
N GLN A 56 -5.22 -3.34 -5.55
CA GLN A 56 -4.75 -3.65 -4.19
C GLN A 56 -3.29 -3.23 -4.02
N VAL A 57 -2.41 -3.60 -4.95
CA VAL A 57 -0.99 -3.22 -4.92
C VAL A 57 -0.82 -1.70 -5.00
N PHE A 58 -1.52 -1.05 -5.94
CA PHE A 58 -1.50 0.41 -6.07
C PHE A 58 -1.90 1.11 -4.77
N SER A 59 -2.97 0.63 -4.11
CA SER A 59 -3.46 1.18 -2.85
C SER A 59 -2.51 0.92 -1.68
N VAL A 60 -1.83 -0.24 -1.63
CA VAL A 60 -0.77 -0.53 -0.64
C VAL A 60 0.35 0.50 -0.74
N VAL A 61 0.81 0.80 -1.95
CA VAL A 61 1.85 1.82 -2.18
C VAL A 61 1.33 3.22 -1.83
N HIS A 62 0.11 3.55 -2.24
CA HIS A 62 -0.48 4.86 -1.97
C HIS A 62 -0.70 5.11 -0.47
N HIS A 63 -1.20 4.12 0.27
CA HIS A 63 -1.42 4.24 1.72
C HIS A 63 -0.17 3.96 2.58
N SER A 64 1.00 3.75 1.97
CA SER A 64 2.30 3.67 2.66
C SER A 64 3.18 4.87 2.29
N VAL A 65 3.88 4.80 1.18
CA VAL A 65 4.76 5.90 0.72
C VAL A 65 3.97 7.18 0.45
N GLY A 66 2.82 7.08 -0.23
CA GLY A 66 1.96 8.22 -0.48
C GLY A 66 1.44 8.87 0.80
N ALA A 67 1.16 8.08 1.86
CA ALA A 67 0.79 8.63 3.17
C ALA A 67 1.95 9.39 3.82
N ILE A 68 3.19 8.89 3.74
CA ILE A 68 4.37 9.61 4.23
C ILE A 68 4.59 10.91 3.45
N ASP A 69 4.41 10.88 2.14
CA ASP A 69 4.51 12.09 1.31
C ASP A 69 3.41 13.09 1.67
N ALA A 70 2.20 12.63 1.99
CA ALA A 70 1.10 13.47 2.45
C ALA A 70 1.38 14.16 3.80
N LEU A 71 2.05 13.48 4.73
CA LEU A 71 2.50 14.10 5.98
C LEU A 71 3.46 15.27 5.73
N LYS A 72 4.26 15.21 4.66
CA LYS A 72 5.22 16.28 4.30
C LYS A 72 4.56 17.42 3.55
N THR A 73 3.66 17.09 2.61
CA THR A 73 3.02 18.10 1.74
C THR A 73 1.79 18.76 2.36
N GLY A 74 1.16 18.09 3.34
CA GLY A 74 -0.13 18.51 3.92
C GLY A 74 -1.33 18.12 3.05
N GLU A 75 -1.15 17.34 1.99
CA GLU A 75 -2.23 16.95 1.06
C GLU A 75 -2.19 15.47 0.73
N PHE A 76 -3.37 14.84 0.74
CA PHE A 76 -3.58 13.47 0.31
C PHE A 76 -4.79 13.39 -0.62
N ALA A 77 -4.59 12.85 -1.81
CA ALA A 77 -5.64 12.65 -2.79
C ALA A 77 -5.40 11.35 -3.56
N PRO A 78 -6.47 10.63 -3.99
CA PRO A 78 -6.30 9.47 -4.85
C PRO A 78 -5.59 9.86 -6.15
N PRO A 79 -4.39 9.33 -6.44
CA PRO A 79 -3.71 9.61 -7.69
C PRO A 79 -4.37 8.83 -8.83
N LYS A 80 -4.17 9.27 -10.07
CA LYS A 80 -4.60 8.50 -11.23
C LYS A 80 -3.78 7.22 -11.30
N MET A 81 -4.45 6.08 -11.21
CA MET A 81 -3.81 4.77 -11.40
C MET A 81 -3.36 4.64 -12.87
N PRO A 82 -2.12 4.19 -13.14
CA PRO A 82 -1.69 3.87 -14.51
C PRO A 82 -2.56 2.78 -15.13
N GLU A 83 -2.73 2.84 -16.44
CA GLU A 83 -3.48 1.84 -17.20
C GLU A 83 -2.56 0.70 -17.64
N ASN A 84 -3.10 -0.50 -17.82
CA ASN A 84 -2.40 -1.68 -18.37
C ASN A 84 -1.14 -2.09 -17.59
N LEU A 85 -1.20 -2.04 -16.25
CA LEU A 85 -0.11 -2.52 -15.42
C LEU A 85 0.06 -4.03 -15.58
N SER A 86 1.27 -4.47 -15.93
CA SER A 86 1.64 -5.88 -15.91
C SER A 86 1.89 -6.37 -14.49
N PHE A 87 1.94 -7.68 -14.29
CA PHE A 87 2.28 -8.27 -12.99
C PHE A 87 3.68 -7.82 -12.52
N ASN A 88 4.64 -7.69 -13.42
CA ASN A 88 5.99 -7.21 -13.10
C ASN A 88 5.98 -5.74 -12.67
N ASP A 89 5.16 -4.89 -13.31
CA ASP A 89 5.01 -3.49 -12.88
C ASP A 89 4.52 -3.40 -11.42
N LEU A 90 3.65 -4.34 -10.99
CA LEU A 90 3.18 -4.39 -9.62
C LEU A 90 4.30 -4.77 -8.63
N ILE A 91 5.19 -5.70 -9.00
CA ILE A 91 6.37 -6.04 -8.22
C ILE A 91 7.30 -4.82 -8.11
N ASP A 92 7.59 -4.17 -9.25
CA ASP A 92 8.44 -2.99 -9.31
C ASP A 92 7.89 -1.83 -8.46
N MET A 93 6.57 -1.65 -8.43
CA MET A 93 5.92 -0.65 -7.57
C MET A 93 6.19 -0.91 -6.08
N LEU A 94 6.10 -2.17 -5.63
CA LEU A 94 6.36 -2.53 -4.23
C LEU A 94 7.85 -2.41 -3.90
N GLU A 95 8.76 -2.82 -4.80
CA GLU A 95 10.21 -2.68 -4.64
C GLU A 95 10.62 -1.21 -4.51
N ASN A 96 10.11 -0.37 -5.40
CA ASN A 96 10.37 1.07 -5.37
C ASN A 96 9.81 1.72 -4.08
N ALA A 97 8.65 1.27 -3.62
CA ALA A 97 8.06 1.76 -2.37
C ALA A 97 8.89 1.33 -1.16
N GLU A 98 9.35 0.07 -1.11
CA GLU A 98 10.24 -0.41 -0.06
C GLU A 98 11.54 0.41 0.00
N GLU A 99 12.17 0.65 -1.15
CA GLU A 99 13.39 1.44 -1.23
C GLU A 99 13.18 2.88 -0.74
N LYS A 100 12.09 3.53 -1.16
CA LYS A 100 11.75 4.88 -0.68
C LYS A 100 11.57 4.94 0.84
N LEU A 101 10.94 3.92 1.46
CA LEU A 101 10.75 3.91 2.91
C LEU A 101 12.07 3.84 3.68
N LYS A 102 13.16 3.29 3.11
CA LYS A 102 14.47 3.24 3.76
C LYS A 102 15.10 4.62 3.96
N HIS A 103 14.73 5.60 3.13
CA HIS A 103 15.28 6.95 3.18
C HIS A 103 14.65 7.86 4.24
N PHE A 104 13.60 7.44 4.93
CA PHE A 104 12.98 8.23 6.01
C PHE A 104 13.58 7.83 7.36
N SER A 105 13.94 8.79 8.19
CA SER A 105 14.29 8.56 9.58
C SER A 105 13.09 8.68 10.51
N ASP A 106 13.17 8.10 11.71
CA ASP A 106 12.14 8.26 12.72
C ASP A 106 12.00 9.72 13.14
N GLU A 107 13.11 10.47 13.20
CA GLU A 107 13.13 11.89 13.52
C GLU A 107 12.39 12.71 12.45
N ASP A 108 12.62 12.44 11.15
CA ASP A 108 11.92 13.12 10.07
C ASP A 108 10.41 12.99 10.22
N ILE A 109 9.93 11.76 10.44
CA ILE A 109 8.49 11.48 10.57
C ILE A 109 7.93 12.12 11.85
N ASN A 110 8.61 11.98 12.97
CA ASN A 110 8.14 12.54 14.24
C ASN A 110 8.12 14.08 14.24
N SER A 111 8.95 14.74 13.42
CA SER A 111 8.92 16.20 13.24
C SER A 111 7.64 16.71 12.54
N LEU A 112 6.88 15.80 11.94
CA LEU A 112 5.61 16.10 11.26
C LEU A 112 4.39 15.96 12.18
N SER A 113 4.60 15.54 13.43
CA SER A 113 3.55 15.40 14.45
C SER A 113 2.72 16.69 14.59
N GLY A 114 1.41 16.55 14.66
CA GLY A 114 0.45 17.65 14.80
C GLY A 114 0.23 18.50 13.52
N LYS A 115 0.94 18.23 12.43
CA LYS A 115 0.68 18.93 11.16
C LYS A 115 -0.68 18.57 10.59
N GLU A 116 -1.24 19.50 9.84
CA GLU A 116 -2.49 19.27 9.13
C GLU A 116 -2.24 18.48 7.83
N VAL A 117 -3.13 17.51 7.55
CA VAL A 117 -3.22 16.77 6.29
C VAL A 117 -4.65 16.90 5.77
N MET A 118 -4.79 17.49 4.58
CA MET A 118 -6.07 17.65 3.90
C MET A 118 -6.27 16.49 2.92
N PHE A 119 -7.27 15.64 3.16
CA PHE A 119 -7.73 14.66 2.19
C PHE A 119 -8.68 15.34 1.19
N ARG A 120 -8.45 15.11 -0.12
CA ARG A 120 -9.31 15.64 -1.19
C ARG A 120 -9.69 14.54 -2.17
N MET A 121 -11.00 14.43 -2.44
CA MET A 121 -11.54 13.52 -3.46
C MET A 121 -12.81 14.12 -4.08
N GLY A 122 -12.69 14.67 -5.28
CA GLY A 122 -13.79 15.39 -5.93
C GLY A 122 -14.19 16.63 -5.13
N GLN A 123 -15.41 16.63 -4.57
CA GLN A 123 -15.91 17.72 -3.71
C GLN A 123 -15.73 17.42 -2.20
N ILE A 124 -15.15 16.27 -1.88
CA ILE A 124 -14.92 15.89 -0.49
C ILE A 124 -13.59 16.48 -0.03
N GLU A 125 -13.63 17.21 1.08
CA GLU A 125 -12.44 17.70 1.77
C GLU A 125 -12.56 17.38 3.26
N TRP A 126 -11.58 16.64 3.79
CA TRP A 126 -11.48 16.30 5.21
C TRP A 126 -10.13 16.70 5.75
N ALA A 127 -10.14 17.53 6.81
CA ALA A 127 -8.95 17.91 7.53
C ALA A 127 -8.65 16.90 8.64
N PHE A 128 -7.39 16.49 8.75
CA PHE A 128 -6.86 15.62 9.79
C PHE A 128 -5.65 16.26 10.44
N THR A 129 -5.37 15.90 11.69
CA THR A 129 -4.00 15.95 12.18
C THR A 129 -3.17 14.82 11.56
N ALA A 130 -1.85 14.92 11.56
CA ALA A 130 -0.97 13.86 11.04
C ALA A 130 -1.28 12.50 11.70
N GLU A 131 -1.51 12.50 13.01
CA GLU A 131 -1.85 11.31 13.79
C GLU A 131 -3.20 10.73 13.38
N ASP A 132 -4.24 11.56 13.30
CA ASP A 132 -5.58 11.12 12.91
C ASP A 132 -5.59 10.61 11.48
N PHE A 133 -4.88 11.27 10.56
CA PHE A 133 -4.74 10.81 9.19
C PHE A 133 -4.13 9.41 9.12
N ILE A 134 -3.05 9.19 9.85
CA ILE A 134 -2.40 7.86 9.88
C ILE A 134 -3.31 6.82 10.53
N LEU A 135 -3.79 7.08 11.76
CA LEU A 135 -4.44 6.08 12.59
C LEU A 135 -5.87 5.77 12.16
N SER A 136 -6.63 6.78 11.72
CA SER A 136 -8.06 6.62 11.41
C SER A 136 -8.36 6.51 9.92
N PHE A 137 -7.42 6.87 9.04
CA PHE A 137 -7.64 6.84 7.59
C PHE A 137 -6.63 5.98 6.84
N SER A 138 -5.32 6.31 6.88
CA SER A 138 -4.35 5.64 6.02
C SER A 138 -4.06 4.19 6.44
N LEU A 139 -3.79 3.92 7.73
CA LEU A 139 -3.52 2.56 8.21
C LEU A 139 -4.69 1.59 8.03
N PRO A 140 -5.96 1.94 8.34
CA PRO A 140 -7.08 1.06 8.07
C PRO A 140 -7.18 0.66 6.59
N ASN A 141 -6.99 1.61 5.67
CA ASN A 141 -6.96 1.32 4.24
C ASN A 141 -5.75 0.46 3.85
N PHE A 142 -4.57 0.79 4.37
CA PHE A 142 -3.35 0.01 4.15
C PHE A 142 -3.52 -1.46 4.57
N TYR A 143 -4.00 -1.71 5.78
CA TYR A 143 -4.26 -3.07 6.26
C TYR A 143 -5.31 -3.79 5.41
N PHE A 144 -6.39 -3.11 5.02
CA PHE A 144 -7.40 -3.69 4.16
C PHE A 144 -6.79 -4.17 2.83
N HIS A 145 -6.00 -3.33 2.16
CA HIS A 145 -5.40 -3.67 0.88
C HIS A 145 -4.30 -4.73 0.99
N VAL A 146 -3.46 -4.70 2.03
CA VAL A 146 -2.46 -5.75 2.30
C VAL A 146 -3.14 -7.10 2.56
N THR A 147 -4.20 -7.13 3.36
CA THR A 147 -4.94 -8.36 3.65
C THR A 147 -5.64 -8.88 2.40
N THR A 148 -6.30 -8.00 1.64
CA THR A 148 -6.97 -8.40 0.39
C THR A 148 -5.97 -8.95 -0.63
N LEU A 149 -4.78 -8.35 -0.77
CA LEU A 149 -3.70 -8.87 -1.60
C LEU A 149 -3.28 -10.29 -1.16
N TYR A 150 -3.11 -10.50 0.14
CA TYR A 150 -2.79 -11.82 0.69
C TYR A 150 -3.92 -12.82 0.39
N ASP A 151 -5.18 -12.44 0.62
CA ASP A 151 -6.34 -13.32 0.44
C ASP A 151 -6.54 -13.73 -1.03
N LEU A 152 -6.25 -12.85 -1.99
CA LEU A 152 -6.27 -13.18 -3.42
C LEU A 152 -5.41 -14.42 -3.72
N PHE A 153 -4.20 -14.48 -3.17
CA PHE A 153 -3.31 -15.63 -3.38
C PHE A 153 -3.65 -16.83 -2.48
N ARG A 154 -4.34 -16.62 -1.34
CA ARG A 154 -4.86 -17.73 -0.52
C ARG A 154 -5.97 -18.50 -1.25
N VAL A 155 -6.87 -17.78 -1.92
CA VAL A 155 -7.94 -18.40 -2.72
C VAL A 155 -7.37 -19.26 -3.85
N CYS A 156 -6.24 -18.88 -4.44
CA CYS A 156 -5.54 -19.64 -5.47
C CYS A 156 -4.67 -20.80 -4.92
N LEU A 157 -4.83 -21.18 -3.64
CA LEU A 157 -4.13 -22.29 -2.99
C LEU A 157 -2.59 -22.15 -2.95
N LEU A 158 -2.06 -20.93 -3.10
CA LEU A 158 -0.62 -20.67 -3.04
C LEU A 158 0.02 -21.05 -1.70
N TYR A 159 -0.79 -21.22 -0.64
CA TYR A 159 -0.39 -21.50 0.74
C TYR A 159 -1.14 -22.70 1.34
N THR A 160 -1.21 -23.78 0.65
CA THR A 160 -1.68 -25.06 1.24
C THR A 160 -0.57 -25.76 1.98
#